data_f61c81fd2715760c0cedf8b6d6943e09
#
_entry.id   f61c81fd2715760c0cedf8b6d6943e09
#
_cell.length_a   1.000
_cell.length_b   1.000
_cell.length_c   1.000
_cell.angle_alpha   90.00
_cell.angle_beta   90.00
_cell.angle_gamma   90.00
#
_symmetry.space_group_name_H-M   'P 1'
#
loop_
_entity.id
_entity.type
_entity.pdbx_description
1 polymer ?
#
loop_
_entity_poly.entity_id
_entity_poly.type
_entity_poly.pdbx_seq_one_letter_code
_entity_poly.pdbx_strand_id
1 'polypeptide(L)'
;MSNDTLDLACRYAALIDDRRLDELHTIMLPSIRITGPGYVMDTLPEVERGMELLRQYERTFHMVGNQLGAWGGDGVWSGETYCIASHVYQRDGAKWKLDMAIRYQDRIVRHDGGLRFASRELRLAWVQDLPLTMAR
;
A
#
# COMPACT_ATOMS: atom_id res chain seq x y z
N MET A 1 -9.70 -19.89 10.05
CA MET A 1 -9.07 -19.68 8.74
C MET A 1 -8.61 -18.25 8.63
N SER A 2 -7.38 -18.07 8.18
CA SER A 2 -6.88 -16.72 7.96
C SER A 2 -7.62 -16.09 6.77
N ASN A 3 -7.79 -14.77 6.83
CA ASN A 3 -8.24 -13.99 5.68
C ASN A 3 -7.00 -13.68 4.84
N ASP A 4 -6.74 -14.52 3.85
CA ASP A 4 -5.51 -14.44 3.06
C ASP A 4 -5.38 -13.13 2.28
N THR A 5 -6.49 -12.56 1.84
CA THR A 5 -6.47 -11.28 1.12
C THR A 5 -6.15 -10.11 2.06
N LEU A 6 -6.63 -10.16 3.29
CA LEU A 6 -6.25 -9.17 4.31
C LEU A 6 -4.79 -9.35 4.72
N ASP A 7 -4.34 -10.58 4.89
CA ASP A 7 -2.94 -10.87 5.19
C ASP A 7 -2.02 -10.30 4.11
N LEU A 8 -2.40 -10.44 2.84
CA LEU A 8 -1.65 -9.89 1.72
C LEU A 8 -1.51 -8.35 1.84
N ALA A 9 -2.60 -7.67 2.17
CA ALA A 9 -2.59 -6.22 2.36
C ALA A 9 -1.70 -5.82 3.55
N CYS A 10 -1.71 -6.60 4.63
CA CYS A 10 -0.86 -6.36 5.78
C CYS A 10 0.63 -6.58 5.44
N ARG A 11 0.94 -7.58 4.60
CA ARG A 11 2.31 -7.81 4.13
C ARG A 11 2.81 -6.67 3.26
N TYR A 12 1.94 -6.14 2.39
CA TYR A 12 2.25 -4.95 1.61
C TYR A 12 2.64 -3.79 2.53
N ALA A 13 1.83 -3.51 3.54
CA ALA A 13 2.09 -2.45 4.51
C ALA A 13 3.45 -2.65 5.19
N ALA A 14 3.74 -3.85 5.66
CA ALA A 14 4.99 -4.15 6.36
C ALA A 14 6.21 -3.97 5.45
N LEU A 15 6.15 -4.47 4.21
CA LEU A 15 7.27 -4.34 3.28
C LEU A 15 7.55 -2.89 2.93
N ILE A 16 6.51 -2.08 2.74
CA ILE A 16 6.66 -0.66 2.45
C ILE A 16 7.24 0.07 3.67
N ASP A 17 6.69 -0.15 4.85
CA ASP A 17 7.12 0.55 6.06
C ASP A 17 8.56 0.18 6.46
N ASP A 18 8.96 -1.06 6.21
CA ASP A 18 10.31 -1.55 6.50
C ASP A 18 11.29 -1.30 5.36
N ARG A 19 10.84 -0.68 4.26
CA ARG A 19 11.66 -0.42 3.06
C ARG A 19 12.26 -1.68 2.46
N ARG A 20 11.55 -2.80 2.56
CA ARG A 20 11.96 -4.08 1.96
C ARG A 20 11.40 -4.17 0.54
N LEU A 21 11.80 -3.21 -0.28
CA LEU A 21 11.22 -3.01 -1.62
C LEU A 21 11.68 -4.10 -2.62
N ASP A 22 12.79 -4.75 -2.35
CA ASP A 22 13.28 -5.88 -3.14
C ASP A 22 12.45 -7.16 -2.94
N GLU A 23 11.54 -7.16 -1.95
CA GLU A 23 10.67 -8.31 -1.69
C GLU A 23 9.23 -8.11 -2.19
N LEU A 24 8.94 -7.01 -2.88
CA LEU A 24 7.61 -6.74 -3.41
C LEU A 24 7.15 -7.82 -4.40
N HIS A 25 8.09 -8.49 -5.08
CA HIS A 25 7.78 -9.61 -5.98
C HIS A 25 7.07 -10.77 -5.26
N THR A 26 7.15 -10.86 -3.94
CA THR A 26 6.50 -11.92 -3.17
C THR A 26 5.01 -11.67 -2.96
N ILE A 27 4.53 -10.46 -3.20
CA ILE A 27 3.15 -10.06 -2.93
C ILE A 27 2.44 -9.45 -4.13
N MET A 28 3.14 -9.24 -5.25
CA MET A 28 2.51 -8.67 -6.44
C MET A 28 3.07 -9.32 -7.71
N LEU A 29 2.24 -9.36 -8.76
CA LEU A 29 2.63 -9.91 -10.04
C LEU A 29 3.68 -9.03 -10.72
N PRO A 30 4.51 -9.61 -11.62
CA PRO A 30 5.38 -8.80 -12.48
C PRO A 30 4.62 -7.76 -13.29
N SER A 31 3.36 -8.05 -13.64
CA SER A 31 2.47 -7.15 -14.39
C SER A 31 1.63 -6.25 -13.50
N ILE A 32 1.98 -6.09 -12.23
CA ILE A 32 1.26 -5.24 -11.27
C ILE A 32 1.01 -3.85 -11.85
N ARG A 33 -0.16 -3.31 -11.57
CA ARG A 33 -0.48 -1.92 -11.88
C ARG A 33 -1.00 -1.24 -10.60
N ILE A 34 -0.32 -0.18 -10.21
CA ILE A 34 -0.75 0.65 -9.08
C ILE A 34 -1.02 2.05 -9.60
N THR A 35 -2.21 2.54 -9.31
CA THR A 35 -2.62 3.89 -9.72
C THR A 35 -3.06 4.68 -8.51
N GLY A 36 -2.97 5.99 -8.63
CA GLY A 36 -3.45 6.93 -7.63
C GLY A 36 -3.66 8.28 -8.28
N PRO A 37 -4.02 9.31 -7.49
CA PRO A 37 -4.21 10.66 -8.04
C PRO A 37 -2.93 11.17 -8.71
N GLY A 38 -2.99 11.31 -10.03
CA GLY A 38 -1.90 11.90 -10.79
C GLY A 38 -0.72 10.97 -11.12
N TYR A 39 -0.82 9.65 -10.84
CA TYR A 39 0.26 8.74 -11.19
C TYR A 39 -0.23 7.35 -11.58
N VAL A 40 0.59 6.69 -12.38
CA VAL A 40 0.42 5.29 -12.79
C VAL A 40 1.80 4.63 -12.68
N MET A 41 1.85 3.49 -12.01
CA MET A 41 3.04 2.63 -11.99
C MET A 41 2.63 1.30 -12.60
N ASP A 42 3.17 1.01 -13.76
CA ASP A 42 2.89 -0.21 -14.53
C ASP A 42 4.13 -1.09 -14.52
N THR A 43 3.97 -2.34 -14.17
CA THR A 43 5.01 -3.35 -13.96
C THR A 43 5.74 -3.22 -12.63
N LEU A 44 6.26 -4.34 -12.17
CA LEU A 44 6.97 -4.41 -10.89
C LEU A 44 8.18 -3.47 -10.82
N PRO A 45 9.05 -3.39 -11.87
CA PRO A 45 10.15 -2.43 -11.83
C PRO A 45 9.71 -0.98 -11.64
N GLU A 46 8.60 -0.57 -12.26
CA GLU A 46 8.08 0.79 -12.07
C GLU A 46 7.57 1.01 -10.64
N VAL A 47 6.91 0.01 -10.07
CA VAL A 47 6.44 0.09 -8.68
C VAL A 47 7.64 0.20 -7.73
N GLU A 48 8.67 -0.60 -7.94
CA GLU A 48 9.88 -0.54 -7.11
C GLU A 48 10.52 0.86 -7.19
N ARG A 49 10.64 1.43 -8.38
CA ARG A 49 11.18 2.78 -8.55
C ARG A 49 10.30 3.84 -7.91
N GLY A 50 8.97 3.71 -8.07
CA GLY A 50 8.03 4.64 -7.46
C GLY A 50 8.07 4.61 -5.94
N MET A 51 8.17 3.42 -5.36
CA MET A 51 8.24 3.26 -3.90
C MET A 51 9.55 3.77 -3.31
N GLU A 52 10.63 3.82 -4.10
CA GLU A 52 11.89 4.43 -3.65
C GLU A 52 11.70 5.91 -3.26
N LEU A 53 10.72 6.60 -3.84
CA LEU A 53 10.42 7.99 -3.49
C LEU A 53 9.94 8.12 -2.04
N LEU A 54 9.47 7.05 -1.42
CA LEU A 54 9.07 7.06 -0.01
C LEU A 54 10.25 7.26 0.93
N ARG A 55 11.48 7.06 0.44
CA ARG A 55 12.69 7.32 1.24
C ARG A 55 12.88 8.79 1.56
N GLN A 56 12.17 9.69 0.88
CA GLN A 56 12.13 11.12 1.24
C GLN A 56 11.46 11.35 2.60
N TYR A 57 10.62 10.42 3.02
CA TYR A 57 10.00 10.48 4.34
C TYR A 57 10.89 9.76 5.35
N GLU A 58 10.99 10.30 6.55
CA GLU A 58 11.76 9.72 7.63
C GLU A 58 11.26 8.31 7.96
N ARG A 59 9.94 8.15 8.00
CA ARG A 59 9.28 6.85 8.14
C ARG A 59 7.86 6.92 7.63
N THR A 60 7.32 5.75 7.33
CA THR A 60 5.90 5.61 7.01
C THR A 60 5.27 4.56 7.91
N PHE A 61 3.98 4.67 8.09
CA PHE A 61 3.22 3.74 8.93
C PHE A 61 1.87 3.52 8.27
N HIS A 62 1.62 2.28 7.81
CA HIS A 62 0.37 1.91 7.18
C HIS A 62 -0.47 1.09 8.16
N MET A 63 -1.60 1.65 8.58
CA MET A 63 -2.59 0.93 9.38
C MET A 63 -3.66 0.39 8.44
N VAL A 64 -3.58 -0.91 8.14
CA VAL A 64 -4.58 -1.58 7.30
C VAL A 64 -5.83 -1.82 8.14
N GLY A 65 -6.95 -1.40 7.62
CA GLY A 65 -8.23 -1.50 8.32
C GLY A 65 -9.13 -2.59 7.73
N ASN A 66 -10.38 -2.25 7.56
CA ASN A 66 -11.38 -3.18 7.07
C ASN A 66 -11.21 -3.48 5.58
N GLN A 67 -11.65 -4.66 5.19
CA GLN A 67 -11.57 -5.13 3.82
C GLN A 67 -12.89 -5.80 3.44
N LEU A 68 -13.38 -5.51 2.25
CA LEU A 68 -14.62 -6.07 1.75
C LEU A 68 -14.47 -6.42 0.29
N GLY A 69 -14.70 -7.66 -0.07
CA GLY A 69 -14.60 -8.10 -1.45
C GLY A 69 -14.98 -9.57 -1.60
N ALA A 70 -14.87 -10.08 -2.81
CA ALA A 70 -15.22 -11.45 -3.11
C ALA A 70 -14.44 -11.99 -4.31
N TRP A 71 -14.27 -13.32 -4.33
CA TRP A 71 -13.72 -14.03 -5.48
C TRP A 71 -14.76 -14.11 -6.60
N GLY A 72 -14.37 -13.72 -7.80
CA GLY A 72 -15.18 -13.88 -8.99
C GLY A 72 -14.99 -15.27 -9.63
N GLY A 73 -15.86 -15.59 -10.59
CA GLY A 73 -15.75 -16.82 -11.36
C GLY A 73 -14.53 -16.89 -12.27
N ASP A 74 -13.89 -15.74 -12.50
CA ASP A 74 -12.66 -15.60 -13.29
C ASP A 74 -11.38 -15.89 -12.47
N GLY A 75 -11.52 -16.22 -11.19
CA GLY A 75 -10.38 -16.48 -10.31
C GLY A 75 -9.72 -15.20 -9.76
N VAL A 76 -10.40 -14.06 -9.89
CA VAL A 76 -9.91 -12.79 -9.36
C VAL A 76 -10.73 -12.39 -8.15
N TRP A 77 -10.05 -12.06 -7.06
CA TRP A 77 -10.68 -11.38 -5.92
C TRP A 77 -10.70 -9.88 -6.21
N SER A 78 -11.89 -9.30 -6.14
CA SER A 78 -12.06 -7.86 -6.33
C SER A 78 -12.67 -7.28 -5.08
N GLY A 79 -12.09 -6.23 -4.56
CA GLY A 79 -12.57 -5.65 -3.32
C GLY A 79 -11.85 -4.38 -2.94
N GLU A 80 -12.17 -3.92 -1.77
CA GLU A 80 -11.70 -2.65 -1.24
C GLU A 80 -11.00 -2.87 0.09
N THR A 81 -9.85 -2.23 0.26
CA THR A 81 -9.07 -2.29 1.50
C THR A 81 -8.87 -0.88 2.03
N TYR A 82 -9.29 -0.64 3.26
CA TYR A 82 -9.10 0.64 3.93
C TYR A 82 -7.73 0.70 4.56
N CYS A 83 -7.12 1.89 4.54
CA CYS A 83 -5.81 2.09 5.12
C CYS A 83 -5.64 3.54 5.55
N ILE A 84 -5.03 3.76 6.71
CA ILE A 84 -4.48 5.07 7.07
C ILE A 84 -2.97 4.96 6.89
N ALA A 85 -2.43 5.75 5.98
CA ALA A 85 -1.00 5.79 5.70
C ALA A 85 -0.42 7.11 6.20
N SER A 86 0.48 7.01 7.18
CA SER A 86 1.14 8.16 7.77
C SER A 86 2.56 8.28 7.24
N HIS A 87 2.96 9.50 6.90
CA HIS A 87 4.27 9.81 6.32
C HIS A 87 4.92 10.90 7.17
N VAL A 88 6.02 10.56 7.85
CA VAL A 88 6.71 11.48 8.74
C VAL A 88 7.75 12.27 7.96
N TYR A 89 7.73 13.58 8.10
CA TYR A 89 8.66 14.47 7.41
C TYR A 89 9.02 15.66 8.29
N GLN A 90 9.98 16.45 7.85
CA GLN A 90 10.40 17.65 8.56
C GLN A 90 9.84 18.88 7.88
N ARG A 91 9.40 19.85 8.69
CA ARG A 91 8.92 21.15 8.24
C ARG A 91 9.43 22.20 9.23
N ASP A 92 10.22 23.13 8.74
CA ASP A 92 10.77 24.22 9.57
C ASP A 92 11.45 23.72 10.86
N GLY A 93 12.18 22.61 10.75
CA GLY A 93 12.90 22.02 11.88
C GLY A 93 12.06 21.20 12.84
N ALA A 94 10.77 21.05 12.58
CA ALA A 94 9.86 20.26 13.41
C ALA A 94 9.35 19.05 12.64
N LYS A 95 8.94 18.02 13.37
CA LYS A 95 8.37 16.82 12.74
C LYS A 95 6.88 16.99 12.51
N TRP A 96 6.47 16.62 11.32
CA TRP A 96 5.09 16.61 10.88
C TRP A 96 4.76 15.25 10.30
N LYS A 97 3.48 14.95 10.21
CA LYS A 97 3.03 13.76 9.47
C LYS A 97 1.92 14.13 8.51
N LEU A 98 2.00 13.54 7.34
CA LEU A 98 0.92 13.53 6.36
C LEU A 98 0.15 12.24 6.52
N ASP A 99 -1.12 12.32 6.90
CA ASP A 99 -2.02 11.17 6.97
C ASP A 99 -2.86 11.12 5.70
N MET A 100 -2.85 9.96 5.06
CA MET A 100 -3.71 9.68 3.92
C MET A 100 -4.76 8.66 4.33
N ALA A 101 -6.04 9.03 4.24
CA ALA A 101 -7.12 8.08 4.42
C ALA A 101 -7.41 7.48 3.05
N ILE A 102 -7.10 6.19 2.89
CA ILE A 102 -7.08 5.51 1.60
C ILE A 102 -8.14 4.41 1.55
N ARG A 103 -8.77 4.30 0.40
CA ARG A 103 -9.59 3.15 0.04
C ARG A 103 -8.97 2.56 -1.22
N TYR A 104 -8.17 1.50 -1.05
CA TYR A 104 -7.59 0.79 -2.20
C TYR A 104 -8.67 -0.04 -2.89
N GLN A 105 -8.74 0.08 -4.21
CA GLN A 105 -9.52 -0.83 -5.04
C GLN A 105 -8.57 -1.91 -5.51
N ASP A 106 -8.71 -3.12 -4.98
CA ASP A 106 -7.75 -4.19 -5.16
C ASP A 106 -8.28 -5.30 -6.05
N ARG A 107 -7.38 -5.84 -6.88
CA ARG A 107 -7.57 -7.09 -7.59
C ARG A 107 -6.43 -8.03 -7.21
N ILE A 108 -6.80 -9.22 -6.75
CA ILE A 108 -5.87 -10.21 -6.22
C ILE A 108 -6.10 -11.53 -6.95
N VAL A 109 -5.01 -12.22 -7.26
CA VAL A 109 -5.05 -13.52 -7.95
C VAL A 109 -4.18 -14.53 -7.22
N ARG A 110 -4.41 -15.80 -7.47
CA ARG A 110 -3.52 -16.89 -7.05
C ARG A 110 -2.37 -17.01 -8.03
N HIS A 111 -1.17 -17.15 -7.50
CA HIS A 111 0.05 -17.26 -8.29
C HIS A 111 1.12 -17.99 -7.48
N ASP A 112 1.71 -19.02 -8.05
CA ASP A 112 2.79 -19.79 -7.44
C ASP A 112 2.48 -20.24 -5.99
N GLY A 113 1.29 -20.75 -5.78
CA GLY A 113 0.88 -21.28 -4.47
C GLY A 113 0.52 -20.25 -3.43
N GLY A 114 0.46 -18.95 -3.78
CA GLY A 114 0.11 -17.85 -2.88
C GLY A 114 -0.82 -16.87 -3.56
N LEU A 115 -0.97 -15.72 -2.91
CA LEU A 115 -1.74 -14.61 -3.44
C LEU A 115 -0.81 -13.49 -3.90
N ARG A 116 -1.23 -12.79 -4.94
CA ARG A 116 -0.50 -11.63 -5.48
C ARG A 116 -1.49 -10.54 -5.86
N PHE A 117 -1.14 -9.29 -5.58
CA PHE A 117 -1.86 -8.17 -6.17
C PHE A 117 -1.65 -8.16 -7.68
N ALA A 118 -2.74 -8.11 -8.44
CA ALA A 118 -2.71 -7.85 -9.87
C ALA A 118 -2.82 -6.35 -10.14
N SER A 119 -3.59 -5.64 -9.31
CA SER A 119 -3.68 -4.18 -9.36
C SER A 119 -4.15 -3.61 -8.03
N ARG A 120 -3.76 -2.37 -7.78
CA ARG A 120 -4.28 -1.56 -6.69
C ARG A 120 -4.56 -0.15 -7.23
N GLU A 121 -5.74 0.37 -6.97
CA GLU A 121 -6.06 1.77 -7.24
C GLU A 121 -6.23 2.49 -5.91
N LEU A 122 -5.36 3.46 -5.66
CA LEU A 122 -5.40 4.25 -4.44
C LEU A 122 -6.40 5.38 -4.62
N ARG A 123 -7.48 5.34 -3.84
CA ARG A 123 -8.47 6.42 -3.77
C ARG A 123 -8.33 7.12 -2.43
N LEU A 124 -8.15 8.43 -2.47
CA LEU A 124 -8.03 9.23 -1.26
C LEU A 124 -9.40 9.71 -0.83
N ALA A 125 -9.75 9.43 0.44
CA ALA A 125 -10.91 10.03 1.07
C ALA A 125 -10.57 11.45 1.56
N TRP A 126 -9.40 11.59 2.19
CA TRP A 126 -8.82 12.88 2.59
C TRP A 126 -7.34 12.72 2.90
N VAL A 127 -6.64 13.85 2.97
CA VAL A 127 -5.28 13.93 3.50
C VAL A 127 -5.26 15.00 4.60
N GLN A 128 -4.35 14.85 5.54
CA GLN A 128 -4.22 15.80 6.64
C GLN A 128 -2.77 15.87 7.11
N ASP A 129 -2.24 17.08 7.20
CA ASP A 129 -0.93 17.36 7.80
C ASP A 129 -1.10 17.80 9.23
N LEU A 130 -0.34 17.19 10.14
CA LEU A 130 -0.38 17.50 11.57
C LEU A 130 1.02 17.52 12.15
N PRO A 131 1.26 18.43 13.11
CA PRO A 131 2.48 18.35 13.90
C PRO A 131 2.55 17.01 14.64
N LEU A 132 3.75 16.44 14.71
CA LEU A 132 3.99 15.16 15.35
C LEU A 132 4.85 15.33 16.59
N THR A 133 4.37 14.82 17.72
CA THR A 133 5.16 14.75 18.94
C THR A 133 5.69 13.33 19.07
N MET A 134 7.01 13.18 19.00
CA MET A 134 7.64 11.87 19.13
C MET A 134 7.60 11.38 20.57
N ALA A 135 7.43 10.07 20.74
CA ALA A 135 7.53 9.42 22.04
C ALA A 135 8.95 9.62 22.61
N ARG A 136 9.01 9.82 23.91
CA ARG A 136 10.27 10.03 24.62
C ARG A 136 10.85 8.71 25.09
#